data_fdf7a60b36356b6680f6f798cb2f4364
#
_entry.id   fdf7a60b36356b6680f6f798cb2f4364
#
_cell.length_a   1.000
_cell.length_b   1.000
_cell.length_c   1.000
_cell.angle_alpha   90.00
_cell.angle_beta   90.00
_cell.angle_gamma   90.00
#
_symmetry.space_group_name_H-M   'P 1'
#
loop_
_entity.id
_entity.type
_entity.pdbx_description
1 polymer ?
#
loop_
_entity_poly.entity_id
_entity_poly.type
_entity_poly.pdbx_seq_one_letter_code
_entity_poly.pdbx_strand_id
1 'polypeptide(L)'
;MTRRHALLLAAPALQAQRLTPVEELVNTFEMEQMAQRKLSPDLFKEIAGSNRTAFDRITFRPRMMVNTLELDLTTELFGERHFAPILVAPLANPSRYHSDGETAIQQGAAAAKATVIGPPNATTPWVQVETAIPPAAKVLFLTAPFEQAALKKLRAATKLPIVVKGILTPAAAKQAIANGVNGIVISNYRQPETSSIEVLPAIAAEVNNEVPLLIDGSFRRGSDILKALALGAKAVLIGRPVLWGLAAYGARGVQQVLEQLQSELARDMAMCGLRTCAQATPQYVKIHRR
;
A
#
# COMPACT_ATOMS: atom_id res chain seq x y z
N MET A 1 31.46 -5.58 65.41
CA MET A 1 30.30 -6.19 64.71
C MET A 1 29.91 -5.32 63.53
N THR A 2 30.36 -5.64 62.38
CA THR A 2 30.17 -4.89 61.09
C THR A 2 29.01 -5.47 60.32
N ARG A 3 27.91 -4.72 60.25
CA ARG A 3 26.78 -5.09 59.37
C ARG A 3 27.11 -4.73 57.94
N ARG A 4 27.37 -5.72 57.12
CA ARG A 4 27.47 -5.61 55.66
C ARG A 4 26.08 -5.34 55.09
N HIS A 5 25.85 -4.14 54.58
CA HIS A 5 24.71 -3.85 53.74
C HIS A 5 24.95 -4.46 52.35
N ALA A 6 24.27 -5.55 52.03
CA ALA A 6 24.16 -6.06 50.68
C ALA A 6 23.16 -5.18 49.93
N LEU A 7 23.67 -4.28 49.09
CA LEU A 7 22.89 -3.60 48.08
C LEU A 7 22.53 -4.65 47.00
N LEU A 8 21.33 -5.15 47.04
CA LEU A 8 20.71 -5.85 45.92
C LEU A 8 20.49 -4.81 44.81
N LEU A 9 21.39 -4.77 43.84
CA LEU A 9 21.15 -4.16 42.55
C LEU A 9 20.04 -4.96 41.89
N ALA A 10 18.79 -4.53 42.06
CA ALA A 10 17.70 -4.98 41.22
C ALA A 10 17.98 -4.49 39.80
N ALA A 11 18.46 -5.41 38.94
CA ALA A 11 18.47 -5.17 37.51
C ALA A 11 17.02 -4.78 37.10
N PRO A 12 16.81 -3.70 36.32
CA PRO A 12 15.49 -3.41 35.86
C PRO A 12 15.05 -4.62 35.02
N ALA A 13 14.10 -5.38 35.53
CA ALA A 13 13.41 -6.38 34.73
C ALA A 13 12.93 -5.67 33.48
N LEU A 14 13.40 -6.10 32.33
CA LEU A 14 12.85 -5.72 31.03
C LEU A 14 11.37 -6.15 31.08
N GLN A 15 10.50 -5.29 31.58
CA GLN A 15 9.08 -5.46 31.41
C GLN A 15 8.87 -5.44 29.89
N ALA A 16 8.64 -6.62 29.32
CA ALA A 16 8.16 -6.73 27.96
C ALA A 16 6.98 -5.74 27.84
N GLN A 17 7.19 -4.62 27.18
CA GLN A 17 6.18 -3.56 27.10
C GLN A 17 4.96 -4.19 26.45
N ARG A 18 3.91 -4.35 27.26
CA ARG A 18 2.65 -4.96 26.80
C ARG A 18 2.15 -4.12 25.62
N LEU A 19 1.94 -4.76 24.47
CA LEU A 19 1.36 -4.09 23.32
C LEU A 19 -0.05 -3.61 23.69
N THR A 20 -0.43 -2.45 23.17
CA THR A 20 -1.82 -1.98 23.23
C THR A 20 -2.72 -2.97 22.49
N PRO A 21 -3.92 -3.32 23.00
CA PRO A 21 -4.86 -4.15 22.24
C PRO A 21 -5.07 -3.61 20.83
N VAL A 22 -5.10 -4.48 19.83
CA VAL A 22 -5.16 -4.06 18.42
C VAL A 22 -6.42 -3.26 18.11
N GLU A 23 -7.50 -3.52 18.80
CA GLU A 23 -8.80 -2.84 18.70
C GLU A 23 -8.77 -1.39 19.19
N GLU A 24 -7.83 -1.05 20.05
CA GLU A 24 -7.66 0.30 20.59
C GLU A 24 -6.81 1.20 19.69
N LEU A 25 -6.12 0.63 18.71
CA LEU A 25 -5.31 1.39 17.76
C LEU A 25 -6.19 2.12 16.76
N VAL A 26 -6.02 3.43 16.64
CA VAL A 26 -6.89 4.28 15.83
C VAL A 26 -6.32 4.65 14.47
N ASN A 27 -5.03 4.37 14.21
CA ASN A 27 -4.39 4.67 12.93
C ASN A 27 -3.12 3.84 12.70
N THR A 28 -2.60 3.90 11.46
CA THR A 28 -1.42 3.13 11.07
C THR A 28 -0.11 3.61 11.72
N PHE A 29 -0.03 4.83 12.24
CA PHE A 29 1.16 5.31 12.96
C PHE A 29 1.29 4.65 14.32
N GLU A 30 0.18 4.39 14.99
CA GLU A 30 0.19 3.61 16.24
C GLU A 30 0.58 2.16 15.98
N MET A 31 0.14 1.59 14.85
CA MET A 31 0.57 0.26 14.42
C MET A 31 2.08 0.20 14.18
N GLU A 32 2.67 1.25 13.59
CA GLU A 32 4.13 1.37 13.43
C GLU A 32 4.85 1.35 14.78
N GLN A 33 4.33 2.07 15.77
CA GLN A 33 4.90 2.07 17.13
C GLN A 33 4.83 0.67 17.79
N MET A 34 3.74 -0.07 17.57
CA MET A 34 3.62 -1.44 18.09
C MET A 34 4.61 -2.38 17.41
N ALA A 35 4.80 -2.27 16.10
CA ALA A 35 5.82 -3.03 15.38
C ALA A 35 7.23 -2.69 15.88
N GLN A 36 7.51 -1.41 16.15
CA GLN A 36 8.78 -0.96 16.73
C GLN A 36 9.06 -1.58 18.10
N ARG A 37 8.03 -1.71 18.95
CA ARG A 37 8.16 -2.35 20.28
C ARG A 37 8.37 -3.86 20.18
N LYS A 38 7.87 -4.49 19.12
CA LYS A 38 7.88 -5.95 18.94
C LYS A 38 9.16 -6.46 18.28
N LEU A 39 9.69 -5.73 17.33
CA LEU A 39 10.84 -6.13 16.52
C LEU A 39 12.16 -5.65 17.14
N SER A 40 13.25 -6.33 16.80
CA SER A 40 14.59 -5.79 17.07
C SER A 40 14.80 -4.47 16.31
N PRO A 41 15.64 -3.55 16.82
CA PRO A 41 15.89 -2.26 16.17
C PRO A 41 16.35 -2.40 14.70
N ASP A 42 17.22 -3.38 14.41
CA ASP A 42 17.72 -3.61 13.06
C ASP A 42 16.61 -4.08 12.11
N LEU A 43 15.77 -5.00 12.57
CA LEU A 43 14.67 -5.51 11.76
C LEU A 43 13.60 -4.44 11.54
N PHE A 44 13.29 -3.65 12.58
CA PHE A 44 12.34 -2.54 12.43
C PHE A 44 12.83 -1.48 11.44
N LYS A 45 14.12 -1.16 11.43
CA LYS A 45 14.72 -0.18 10.51
C LYS A 45 14.42 -0.49 9.03
N GLU A 46 14.30 -1.77 8.66
CA GLU A 46 14.00 -2.19 7.29
C GLU A 46 12.58 -1.77 6.85
N ILE A 47 11.64 -1.69 7.80
CA ILE A 47 10.23 -1.37 7.53
C ILE A 47 9.78 -0.05 8.13
N ALA A 48 10.67 0.70 8.76
CA ALA A 48 10.36 2.01 9.34
C ALA A 48 9.75 2.96 8.30
N GLY A 49 8.95 3.90 8.79
CA GLY A 49 8.30 4.91 7.96
C GLY A 49 9.27 5.73 7.13
N SER A 50 8.74 6.41 6.15
CA SER A 50 9.49 7.26 5.21
C SER A 50 8.91 8.66 5.13
N ASN A 51 9.64 9.55 4.48
CA ASN A 51 9.21 10.92 4.25
C ASN A 51 7.83 10.99 3.55
N ARG A 52 6.94 11.83 4.05
CA ARG A 52 5.57 12.03 3.60
C ARG A 52 5.21 13.49 3.33
N THR A 53 6.17 14.40 3.36
CA THR A 53 5.94 15.86 3.19
C THR A 53 5.22 16.22 1.89
N ALA A 54 5.31 15.37 0.86
CA ALA A 54 4.57 15.56 -0.37
C ALA A 54 3.05 15.49 -0.19
N PHE A 55 2.56 14.62 0.72
CA PHE A 55 1.13 14.55 1.02
C PHE A 55 0.62 15.78 1.76
N ASP A 56 1.44 16.44 2.59
CA ASP A 56 1.06 17.63 3.36
C ASP A 56 0.80 18.82 2.44
N ARG A 57 1.39 18.83 1.25
CA ARG A 57 1.19 19.87 0.23
C ARG A 57 -0.06 19.69 -0.61
N ILE A 58 -0.83 18.65 -0.38
CA ILE A 58 -2.07 18.37 -1.09
C ILE A 58 -3.22 18.56 -0.09
N THR A 59 -4.07 19.54 -0.31
CA THR A 59 -5.24 19.81 0.51
C THR A 59 -6.52 19.52 -0.24
N PHE A 60 -7.58 19.11 0.48
CA PHE A 60 -8.90 18.90 -0.10
C PHE A 60 -9.64 20.21 -0.33
N ARG A 61 -10.54 20.20 -1.32
CA ARG A 61 -11.56 21.21 -1.60
C ARG A 61 -12.93 20.55 -1.43
N PRO A 62 -13.44 20.45 -0.21
CA PRO A 62 -14.69 19.76 0.06
C PRO A 62 -15.88 20.47 -0.57
N ARG A 63 -16.91 19.71 -0.93
CA ARG A 63 -18.23 20.21 -1.30
C ARG A 63 -19.16 20.02 -0.12
N MET A 64 -19.74 21.12 0.36
CA MET A 64 -20.65 21.11 1.47
C MET A 64 -22.09 20.75 1.04
N MET A 65 -22.91 20.27 1.99
CA MET A 65 -24.32 19.97 1.81
C MET A 65 -24.64 18.91 0.74
N VAL A 66 -23.72 17.97 0.55
CA VAL A 66 -23.92 16.79 -0.31
C VAL A 66 -24.39 15.62 0.55
N ASN A 67 -25.43 14.91 0.12
CA ASN A 67 -25.86 13.69 0.78
C ASN A 67 -24.85 12.56 0.52
N THR A 68 -24.23 12.06 1.58
CA THR A 68 -23.22 11.00 1.55
C THR A 68 -23.59 9.81 2.43
N LEU A 69 -24.89 9.55 2.63
CA LEU A 69 -25.35 8.42 3.45
C LEU A 69 -25.02 7.05 2.83
N GLU A 70 -24.95 6.98 1.51
CA GLU A 70 -24.59 5.76 0.77
C GLU A 70 -23.24 5.95 0.11
N LEU A 71 -22.21 5.37 0.71
CA LEU A 71 -20.85 5.39 0.19
C LEU A 71 -20.52 4.08 -0.50
N ASP A 72 -19.95 4.17 -1.68
CA ASP A 72 -19.42 3.03 -2.43
C ASP A 72 -17.89 3.20 -2.63
N LEU A 73 -17.11 2.38 -1.92
CA LEU A 73 -15.67 2.35 -2.03
C LEU A 73 -15.19 1.44 -3.16
N THR A 74 -16.07 0.72 -3.82
CA THR A 74 -15.66 -0.30 -4.80
C THR A 74 -14.92 0.31 -5.98
N THR A 75 -14.00 -0.47 -6.54
CA THR A 75 -13.29 -0.15 -7.77
C THR A 75 -13.21 -1.38 -8.67
N GLU A 76 -13.16 -1.17 -9.96
CA GLU A 76 -12.93 -2.22 -10.96
C GLU A 76 -11.50 -2.14 -11.49
N LEU A 77 -10.79 -3.28 -11.48
CA LEU A 77 -9.45 -3.41 -12.03
C LEU A 77 -9.34 -4.75 -12.77
N PHE A 78 -8.93 -4.72 -14.01
CA PHE A 78 -8.68 -5.90 -14.85
C PHE A 78 -9.85 -6.89 -14.91
N GLY A 79 -11.10 -6.37 -14.89
CA GLY A 79 -12.33 -7.17 -14.94
C GLY A 79 -12.76 -7.76 -13.58
N GLU A 80 -12.07 -7.43 -12.50
CA GLU A 80 -12.46 -7.84 -11.14
C GLU A 80 -12.92 -6.63 -10.31
N ARG A 81 -14.01 -6.82 -9.53
CA ARG A 81 -14.52 -5.82 -8.60
C ARG A 81 -13.87 -6.01 -7.22
N HIS A 82 -13.29 -4.94 -6.69
CA HIS A 82 -12.64 -4.90 -5.39
C HIS A 82 -13.49 -4.09 -4.41
N PHE A 83 -13.50 -4.51 -3.15
CA PHE A 83 -14.26 -3.85 -2.07
C PHE A 83 -13.86 -2.38 -1.87
N ALA A 84 -12.56 -2.08 -2.00
CA ALA A 84 -12.00 -0.74 -1.92
C ALA A 84 -10.78 -0.62 -2.85
N PRO A 85 -10.35 0.58 -3.24
CA PRO A 85 -9.16 0.80 -4.05
C PRO A 85 -7.85 0.64 -3.25
N ILE A 86 -7.80 -0.36 -2.38
CA ILE A 86 -6.72 -0.64 -1.43
C ILE A 86 -6.28 -2.08 -1.61
N LEU A 87 -5.06 -2.27 -2.11
CA LEU A 87 -4.46 -3.56 -2.37
C LEU A 87 -3.24 -3.76 -1.47
N VAL A 88 -2.92 -5.00 -1.13
CA VAL A 88 -1.66 -5.32 -0.45
C VAL A 88 -0.56 -5.44 -1.50
N ALA A 89 0.51 -4.67 -1.34
CA ALA A 89 1.68 -4.72 -2.21
C ALA A 89 2.38 -6.08 -2.11
N PRO A 90 3.13 -6.52 -3.14
CA PRO A 90 4.01 -7.68 -2.99
C PRO A 90 5.06 -7.39 -1.92
N LEU A 91 5.11 -8.23 -0.90
CA LEU A 91 5.97 -8.08 0.27
C LEU A 91 7.07 -9.15 0.26
N ALA A 92 8.31 -8.73 0.37
CA ALA A 92 9.43 -9.64 0.40
C ALA A 92 9.62 -10.24 1.80
N ASN A 93 9.78 -11.56 1.87
CA ASN A 93 10.15 -12.31 3.08
C ASN A 93 9.37 -11.93 4.34
N PRO A 94 8.02 -11.92 4.33
CA PRO A 94 7.24 -11.52 5.49
C PRO A 94 7.46 -12.39 6.73
N SER A 95 7.93 -13.63 6.55
CA SER A 95 8.30 -14.55 7.64
C SER A 95 9.44 -14.02 8.54
N ARG A 96 10.20 -13.02 8.09
CA ARG A 96 11.20 -12.33 8.94
C ARG A 96 10.54 -11.51 10.06
N TYR A 97 9.31 -11.08 9.86
CA TYR A 97 8.60 -10.20 10.80
C TYR A 97 7.58 -10.95 11.66
N HIS A 98 7.07 -12.09 11.17
CA HIS A 98 6.15 -12.96 11.89
C HIS A 98 6.21 -14.40 11.35
N SER A 99 6.13 -15.40 12.24
CA SER A 99 6.25 -16.83 11.88
C SER A 99 5.31 -17.27 10.75
N ASP A 100 4.06 -16.76 10.78
CA ASP A 100 3.03 -17.14 9.82
C ASP A 100 3.14 -16.36 8.49
N GLY A 101 4.02 -15.36 8.42
CA GLY A 101 4.43 -14.67 7.23
C GLY A 101 3.31 -14.36 6.25
N GLU A 102 3.41 -14.93 5.05
CA GLU A 102 2.46 -14.72 3.96
C GLU A 102 1.05 -15.25 4.29
N THR A 103 0.95 -16.36 5.01
CA THR A 103 -0.35 -16.94 5.42
C THR A 103 -1.14 -15.94 6.27
N ALA A 104 -0.49 -15.29 7.24
CA ALA A 104 -1.13 -14.27 8.07
C ALA A 104 -1.55 -13.05 7.24
N ILE A 105 -0.74 -12.64 6.24
CA ILE A 105 -1.10 -11.55 5.32
C ILE A 105 -2.35 -11.91 4.53
N GLN A 106 -2.41 -13.11 3.96
CA GLN A 106 -3.57 -13.57 3.17
C GLN A 106 -4.84 -13.64 4.04
N GLN A 107 -4.74 -14.20 5.26
CA GLN A 107 -5.86 -14.29 6.20
C GLN A 107 -6.38 -12.91 6.61
N GLY A 108 -5.50 -12.00 7.01
CA GLY A 108 -5.88 -10.66 7.42
C GLY A 108 -6.45 -9.82 6.26
N ALA A 109 -5.87 -9.94 5.07
CA ALA A 109 -6.37 -9.26 3.89
C ALA A 109 -7.74 -9.81 3.45
N ALA A 110 -7.94 -11.13 3.49
CA ALA A 110 -9.23 -11.75 3.18
C ALA A 110 -10.32 -11.29 4.16
N ALA A 111 -10.02 -11.21 5.47
CA ALA A 111 -10.95 -10.70 6.48
C ALA A 111 -11.34 -9.24 6.21
N ALA A 112 -10.39 -8.41 5.79
CA ALA A 112 -10.62 -7.02 5.37
C ALA A 112 -11.13 -6.86 3.92
N LYS A 113 -11.42 -7.95 3.21
CA LYS A 113 -11.85 -7.96 1.80
C LYS A 113 -10.87 -7.24 0.86
N ALA A 114 -9.58 -7.29 1.15
CA ALA A 114 -8.52 -6.69 0.34
C ALA A 114 -7.80 -7.74 -0.51
N THR A 115 -7.44 -7.36 -1.73
CA THR A 115 -6.68 -8.21 -2.64
C THR A 115 -5.19 -8.14 -2.32
N VAL A 116 -4.53 -9.29 -2.27
CA VAL A 116 -3.08 -9.42 -2.09
C VAL A 116 -2.41 -9.65 -3.43
N ILE A 117 -1.37 -8.86 -3.71
CA ILE A 117 -0.43 -9.15 -4.79
C ILE A 117 0.70 -9.98 -4.18
N GLY A 118 0.72 -11.26 -4.49
CA GLY A 118 1.72 -12.19 -3.94
C GLY A 118 3.12 -11.95 -4.50
N PRO A 119 4.16 -12.36 -3.77
CA PRO A 119 5.54 -12.38 -4.25
C PRO A 119 5.71 -13.40 -5.40
N PRO A 120 6.89 -13.43 -6.06
CA PRO A 120 7.17 -14.47 -7.06
C PRO A 120 6.94 -15.88 -6.49
N ASN A 121 6.31 -16.73 -7.30
CA ASN A 121 5.92 -18.10 -6.95
C ASN A 121 4.78 -18.25 -5.93
N ALA A 122 4.11 -17.18 -5.54
CA ALA A 122 2.89 -17.27 -4.75
C ALA A 122 1.75 -17.93 -5.54
N THR A 123 0.80 -18.50 -4.81
CA THR A 123 -0.42 -19.11 -5.40
C THR A 123 -1.58 -18.13 -5.53
N THR A 124 -1.35 -16.84 -5.22
CA THR A 124 -2.35 -15.79 -5.32
C THR A 124 -2.71 -15.49 -6.78
N PRO A 125 -3.98 -15.15 -7.08
CA PRO A 125 -4.40 -14.79 -8.44
C PRO A 125 -3.69 -13.54 -9.00
N TRP A 126 -3.34 -12.61 -8.14
CA TRP A 126 -2.54 -11.43 -8.45
C TRP A 126 -1.13 -11.66 -7.93
N VAL A 127 -0.16 -11.73 -8.82
CA VAL A 127 1.18 -12.22 -8.46
C VAL A 127 2.28 -11.45 -9.17
N GLN A 128 3.36 -11.18 -8.43
CA GLN A 128 4.59 -10.69 -9.02
C GLN A 128 5.28 -11.83 -9.78
N VAL A 129 5.79 -11.53 -10.97
CA VAL A 129 6.50 -12.51 -11.79
C VAL A 129 7.91 -12.02 -12.14
N GLU A 130 8.83 -12.96 -12.26
CA GLU A 130 10.19 -12.74 -12.78
C GLU A 130 10.36 -13.44 -14.12
N THR A 131 10.06 -14.73 -14.18
CA THR A 131 10.23 -15.56 -15.39
C THR A 131 9.09 -16.52 -15.65
N ALA A 132 8.52 -17.12 -14.62
CA ALA A 132 7.48 -18.13 -14.73
C ALA A 132 6.10 -17.56 -14.38
N ILE A 133 5.06 -18.01 -15.07
CA ILE A 133 3.65 -17.65 -14.81
C ILE A 133 3.03 -18.74 -13.95
N PRO A 134 2.64 -18.46 -12.70
CA PRO A 134 1.93 -19.43 -11.86
C PRO A 134 0.60 -19.84 -12.47
N PRO A 135 0.16 -21.12 -12.35
CA PRO A 135 -1.09 -21.60 -12.95
C PRO A 135 -2.34 -20.87 -12.47
N ALA A 136 -2.35 -20.39 -11.22
CA ALA A 136 -3.48 -19.67 -10.63
C ALA A 136 -3.50 -18.17 -10.99
N ALA A 137 -2.49 -17.66 -11.69
CA ALA A 137 -2.36 -16.24 -11.98
C ALA A 137 -3.49 -15.75 -12.88
N LYS A 138 -4.05 -14.60 -12.51
CA LYS A 138 -5.01 -13.82 -13.29
C LYS A 138 -4.45 -12.47 -13.71
N VAL A 139 -3.61 -11.86 -12.89
CA VAL A 139 -2.92 -10.58 -13.16
C VAL A 139 -1.46 -10.70 -12.78
N LEU A 140 -0.58 -10.27 -13.68
CA LEU A 140 0.87 -10.39 -13.54
C LEU A 140 1.49 -9.04 -13.26
N PHE A 141 2.35 -8.96 -12.24
CA PHE A 141 3.10 -7.75 -11.89
C PHE A 141 4.57 -7.95 -12.19
N LEU A 142 5.14 -7.11 -13.05
CA LEU A 142 6.56 -7.09 -13.39
C LEU A 142 7.20 -5.83 -12.80
N THR A 143 8.18 -6.00 -11.91
CA THR A 143 8.80 -4.88 -11.20
C THR A 143 10.09 -4.41 -11.89
N ALA A 144 10.21 -3.11 -12.14
CA ALA A 144 11.42 -2.50 -12.70
C ALA A 144 12.62 -2.55 -11.70
N PRO A 145 13.86 -2.59 -12.20
CA PRO A 145 14.23 -2.63 -13.60
C PRO A 145 13.98 -4.01 -14.23
N PHE A 146 13.46 -4.03 -15.42
CA PHE A 146 13.33 -5.22 -16.25
C PHE A 146 13.77 -4.91 -17.68
N GLU A 147 14.25 -5.91 -18.39
CA GLU A 147 14.60 -5.77 -19.79
C GLU A 147 13.33 -5.73 -20.66
N GLN A 148 13.31 -4.89 -21.67
CA GLN A 148 12.17 -4.84 -22.61
C GLN A 148 11.93 -6.20 -23.29
N ALA A 149 13.00 -6.97 -23.52
CA ALA A 149 12.92 -8.32 -24.05
C ALA A 149 12.13 -9.25 -23.12
N ALA A 150 12.30 -9.12 -21.77
CA ALA A 150 11.54 -9.90 -20.81
C ALA A 150 10.04 -9.57 -20.85
N LEU A 151 9.67 -8.29 -20.96
CA LEU A 151 8.27 -7.88 -21.11
C LEU A 151 7.66 -8.42 -22.41
N LYS A 152 8.37 -8.31 -23.54
CA LYS A 152 7.92 -8.86 -24.82
C LYS A 152 7.75 -10.37 -24.76
N LYS A 153 8.69 -11.08 -24.14
CA LYS A 153 8.61 -12.53 -23.95
C LYS A 153 7.41 -12.92 -23.09
N LEU A 154 7.20 -12.20 -21.97
CA LEU A 154 6.04 -12.41 -21.11
C LEU A 154 4.74 -12.16 -21.87
N ARG A 155 4.66 -11.05 -22.63
CA ARG A 155 3.47 -10.74 -23.46
C ARG A 155 3.17 -11.79 -24.52
N ALA A 156 4.19 -12.36 -25.15
CA ALA A 156 4.04 -13.46 -26.10
C ALA A 156 3.56 -14.77 -25.46
N ALA A 157 3.89 -15.00 -24.20
CA ALA A 157 3.57 -16.23 -23.47
C ALA A 157 2.15 -16.24 -22.89
N THR A 158 1.46 -15.07 -22.79
CA THR A 158 0.15 -15.02 -22.12
C THR A 158 -0.73 -13.89 -22.64
N LYS A 159 -2.05 -14.08 -22.48
CA LYS A 159 -3.06 -13.03 -22.67
C LYS A 159 -3.49 -12.37 -21.35
N LEU A 160 -2.98 -12.82 -20.22
CA LEU A 160 -3.31 -12.24 -18.92
C LEU A 160 -2.91 -10.76 -18.86
N PRO A 161 -3.60 -9.94 -18.08
CA PRO A 161 -3.17 -8.57 -17.80
C PRO A 161 -1.75 -8.53 -17.22
N ILE A 162 -0.89 -7.69 -17.82
CA ILE A 162 0.46 -7.42 -17.34
C ILE A 162 0.51 -5.99 -16.81
N VAL A 163 0.92 -5.84 -15.57
CA VAL A 163 1.08 -4.56 -14.87
C VAL A 163 2.56 -4.34 -14.60
N VAL A 164 3.11 -3.22 -15.00
CA VAL A 164 4.51 -2.89 -14.69
C VAL A 164 4.58 -1.98 -13.48
N LYS A 165 5.51 -2.29 -12.56
CA LYS A 165 5.71 -1.56 -11.31
C LYS A 165 7.08 -0.88 -11.30
N GLY A 166 7.15 0.37 -10.80
CA GLY A 166 8.40 1.13 -10.69
C GLY A 166 8.53 2.24 -11.74
N ILE A 167 7.42 2.67 -12.31
CA ILE A 167 7.37 3.76 -13.28
C ILE A 167 7.28 5.09 -12.52
N LEU A 168 8.18 6.05 -12.86
CA LEU A 168 8.26 7.37 -12.20
C LEU A 168 8.34 8.55 -13.18
N THR A 169 8.25 8.29 -14.49
CA THR A 169 8.27 9.36 -15.49
C THR A 169 7.19 9.14 -16.56
N PRO A 170 6.63 10.24 -17.15
CA PRO A 170 5.69 10.13 -18.25
C PRO A 170 6.23 9.35 -19.44
N ALA A 171 7.50 9.58 -19.81
CA ALA A 171 8.14 8.87 -20.94
C ALA A 171 8.21 7.35 -20.70
N ALA A 172 8.55 6.90 -19.49
CA ALA A 172 8.56 5.49 -19.15
C ALA A 172 7.14 4.88 -19.16
N ALA A 173 6.13 5.63 -18.73
CA ALA A 173 4.74 5.21 -18.81
C ALA A 173 4.27 5.00 -20.26
N LYS A 174 4.54 5.97 -21.14
CA LYS A 174 4.25 5.88 -22.58
C LYS A 174 4.94 4.68 -23.23
N GLN A 175 6.22 4.48 -22.91
CA GLN A 175 6.97 3.34 -23.41
C GLN A 175 6.40 2.00 -22.93
N ALA A 176 5.96 1.91 -21.66
CA ALA A 176 5.32 0.72 -21.14
C ALA A 176 4.01 0.40 -21.90
N ILE A 177 3.16 1.39 -22.13
CA ILE A 177 1.91 1.25 -22.90
C ILE A 177 2.21 0.77 -24.32
N ALA A 178 3.19 1.39 -25.00
CA ALA A 178 3.60 0.98 -26.35
C ALA A 178 4.10 -0.49 -26.41
N ASN A 179 4.57 -1.05 -25.29
CA ASN A 179 4.94 -2.46 -25.18
C ASN A 179 3.77 -3.37 -24.73
N GLY A 180 2.54 -2.89 -24.72
CA GLY A 180 1.33 -3.69 -24.52
C GLY A 180 1.05 -4.06 -23.05
N VAL A 181 1.46 -3.22 -22.08
CA VAL A 181 1.05 -3.41 -20.68
C VAL A 181 -0.43 -3.04 -20.50
N ASN A 182 -1.08 -3.67 -19.55
CA ASN A 182 -2.49 -3.45 -19.22
C ASN A 182 -2.68 -2.54 -17.98
N GLY A 183 -1.59 -2.18 -17.30
CA GLY A 183 -1.62 -1.28 -16.15
C GLY A 183 -0.21 -0.87 -15.71
N ILE A 184 -0.16 0.18 -14.90
CA ILE A 184 1.10 0.74 -14.40
C ILE A 184 0.98 0.98 -12.89
N VAL A 185 2.01 0.57 -12.13
CA VAL A 185 2.18 0.99 -10.73
C VAL A 185 3.27 2.06 -10.65
N ILE A 186 2.87 3.27 -10.31
CA ILE A 186 3.79 4.35 -9.98
C ILE A 186 4.41 4.02 -8.62
N SER A 187 5.71 3.76 -8.59
CA SER A 187 6.36 3.22 -7.40
C SER A 187 7.80 3.71 -7.27
N ASN A 188 8.12 4.24 -6.10
CA ASN A 188 9.44 4.72 -5.75
C ASN A 188 10.26 3.73 -4.92
N TYR A 189 9.91 2.45 -4.92
CA TYR A 189 10.54 1.42 -4.07
C TYR A 189 12.07 1.38 -4.18
N ARG A 190 12.64 1.65 -5.38
CA ARG A 190 14.09 1.69 -5.62
C ARG A 190 14.67 3.10 -5.76
N GLN A 191 13.84 4.12 -5.69
CA GLN A 191 14.21 5.54 -5.81
C GLN A 191 13.47 6.34 -4.72
N PRO A 192 13.80 6.13 -3.45
CA PRO A 192 13.06 6.67 -2.31
C PRO A 192 13.10 8.20 -2.22
N GLU A 193 14.02 8.85 -2.90
CA GLU A 193 14.13 10.31 -3.03
C GLU A 193 13.02 10.92 -3.91
N THR A 194 12.46 10.13 -4.84
CA THR A 194 11.35 10.57 -5.69
C THR A 194 10.02 10.24 -5.03
N SER A 195 9.16 11.22 -4.83
CA SER A 195 7.82 10.98 -4.29
C SER A 195 6.85 10.53 -5.37
N SER A 196 6.29 9.32 -5.23
CA SER A 196 5.31 8.76 -6.19
C SER A 196 4.09 9.66 -6.36
N ILE A 197 3.58 10.26 -5.27
CA ILE A 197 2.40 11.14 -5.33
C ILE A 197 2.67 12.45 -6.08
N GLU A 198 3.92 12.94 -6.09
CA GLU A 198 4.29 14.17 -6.81
C GLU A 198 4.37 13.97 -8.31
N VAL A 199 4.82 12.80 -8.77
CA VAL A 199 4.93 12.50 -10.20
C VAL A 199 3.62 11.98 -10.81
N LEU A 200 2.67 11.53 -9.97
CA LEU A 200 1.40 10.99 -10.40
C LEU A 200 0.62 11.90 -11.39
N PRO A 201 0.44 13.22 -11.14
CA PRO A 201 -0.35 14.06 -12.06
C PRO A 201 0.23 14.13 -13.47
N ALA A 202 1.56 14.21 -13.59
CA ALA A 202 2.23 14.28 -14.89
C ALA A 202 2.10 12.93 -15.64
N ILE A 203 2.22 11.81 -14.93
CA ILE A 203 2.04 10.47 -15.52
C ILE A 203 0.58 10.26 -15.90
N ALA A 204 -0.37 10.68 -15.06
CA ALA A 204 -1.80 10.55 -15.35
C ALA A 204 -2.21 11.34 -16.61
N ALA A 205 -1.65 12.54 -16.79
CA ALA A 205 -1.86 13.35 -17.99
C ALA A 205 -1.31 12.67 -19.25
N GLU A 206 -0.12 12.07 -19.19
CA GLU A 206 0.48 11.35 -20.33
C GLU A 206 -0.27 10.07 -20.69
N VAL A 207 -0.67 9.29 -19.66
CA VAL A 207 -1.38 8.01 -19.83
C VAL A 207 -2.82 8.23 -20.32
N ASN A 208 -3.42 9.37 -19.98
CA ASN A 208 -4.76 9.79 -20.43
C ASN A 208 -5.83 8.66 -20.35
N ASN A 209 -5.83 7.90 -19.27
CA ASN A 209 -6.74 6.76 -19.03
C ASN A 209 -6.62 5.57 -20.02
N GLU A 210 -5.58 5.48 -20.85
CA GLU A 210 -5.36 4.32 -21.73
C GLU A 210 -5.22 3.01 -20.94
N VAL A 211 -4.60 3.07 -19.76
CA VAL A 211 -4.48 1.95 -18.81
C VAL A 211 -4.70 2.43 -17.37
N PRO A 212 -5.19 1.59 -16.45
CA PRO A 212 -5.32 1.96 -15.04
C PRO A 212 -3.95 2.24 -14.41
N LEU A 213 -3.89 3.35 -13.67
CA LEU A 213 -2.74 3.72 -12.84
C LEU A 213 -2.98 3.27 -11.41
N LEU A 214 -2.05 2.49 -10.89
CA LEU A 214 -1.95 2.16 -9.48
C LEU A 214 -0.75 2.92 -8.91
N ILE A 215 -0.71 3.06 -7.59
CA ILE A 215 0.38 3.79 -6.94
C ILE A 215 0.75 3.16 -5.61
N ASP A 216 2.03 3.19 -5.25
CA ASP A 216 2.51 2.93 -3.88
C ASP A 216 3.45 4.06 -3.41
N GLY A 217 3.93 3.94 -2.19
CA GLY A 217 4.91 4.86 -1.60
C GLY A 217 4.30 5.78 -0.52
N SER A 218 4.63 5.48 0.73
CA SER A 218 4.37 6.31 1.92
C SER A 218 2.91 6.55 2.29
N PHE A 219 1.96 5.79 1.76
CA PHE A 219 0.54 5.84 2.15
C PHE A 219 0.34 5.36 3.60
N ARG A 220 -0.33 6.15 4.43
CA ARG A 220 -0.57 5.87 5.85
C ARG A 220 -1.99 6.19 6.31
N ARG A 221 -2.73 6.98 5.57
CA ARG A 221 -4.07 7.47 5.93
C ARG A 221 -5.05 7.28 4.77
N GLY A 222 -6.33 7.18 5.06
CA GLY A 222 -7.38 7.22 4.04
C GLY A 222 -7.33 8.49 3.20
N SER A 223 -6.98 9.63 3.82
CA SER A 223 -6.79 10.88 3.09
C SER A 223 -5.67 10.83 2.05
N ASP A 224 -4.59 10.08 2.29
CA ASP A 224 -3.53 9.89 1.29
C ASP A 224 -4.08 9.15 0.06
N ILE A 225 -4.91 8.13 0.32
CA ILE A 225 -5.55 7.33 -0.71
C ILE A 225 -6.50 8.20 -1.54
N LEU A 226 -7.38 8.98 -0.89
CA LEU A 226 -8.30 9.87 -1.59
C LEU A 226 -7.56 10.92 -2.43
N LYS A 227 -6.42 11.45 -1.96
CA LYS A 227 -5.55 12.36 -2.72
C LYS A 227 -5.04 11.69 -4.00
N ALA A 228 -4.57 10.44 -3.90
CA ALA A 228 -4.09 9.69 -5.06
C ALA A 228 -5.21 9.42 -6.07
N LEU A 229 -6.39 9.00 -5.62
CA LEU A 229 -7.57 8.80 -6.48
C LEU A 229 -7.93 10.10 -7.21
N ALA A 230 -7.98 11.22 -6.48
CA ALA A 230 -8.26 12.53 -7.06
C ALA A 230 -7.23 12.96 -8.10
N LEU A 231 -5.98 12.50 -8.00
CA LEU A 231 -4.90 12.80 -8.92
C LEU A 231 -4.77 11.79 -10.08
N GLY A 232 -5.69 10.83 -10.19
CA GLY A 232 -5.79 9.93 -11.34
C GLY A 232 -5.40 8.47 -11.08
N ALA A 233 -5.03 8.09 -9.87
CA ALA A 233 -4.86 6.68 -9.52
C ALA A 233 -6.22 5.97 -9.44
N LYS A 234 -6.24 4.68 -9.79
CA LYS A 234 -7.41 3.80 -9.64
C LYS A 234 -7.36 2.97 -8.37
N ALA A 235 -6.16 2.70 -7.85
CA ALA A 235 -5.96 2.01 -6.58
C ALA A 235 -4.57 2.31 -5.99
N VAL A 236 -4.45 2.02 -4.69
CA VAL A 236 -3.22 2.22 -3.91
C VAL A 236 -2.73 0.87 -3.38
N LEU A 237 -1.43 0.62 -3.45
CA LEU A 237 -0.80 -0.55 -2.88
C LEU A 237 -0.19 -0.20 -1.51
N ILE A 238 -0.57 -0.97 -0.49
CA ILE A 238 -0.11 -0.79 0.88
C ILE A 238 0.96 -1.84 1.20
N GLY A 239 2.16 -1.37 1.55
CA GLY A 239 3.30 -2.23 1.91
C GLY A 239 3.60 -2.18 3.41
N ARG A 240 4.46 -1.26 3.84
CA ARG A 240 4.96 -1.17 5.23
C ARG A 240 3.89 -1.19 6.31
N PRO A 241 2.74 -0.51 6.21
CA PRO A 241 1.68 -0.62 7.22
C PRO A 241 1.18 -2.05 7.42
N VAL A 242 1.09 -2.84 6.35
CA VAL A 242 0.74 -4.27 6.44
C VAL A 242 1.81 -5.06 7.19
N LEU A 243 3.11 -4.77 6.94
CA LEU A 243 4.21 -5.39 7.69
C LEU A 243 4.21 -4.99 9.16
N TRP A 244 3.81 -3.77 9.51
CA TRP A 244 3.67 -3.36 10.92
C TRP A 244 2.55 -4.14 11.62
N GLY A 245 1.39 -4.24 10.96
CA GLY A 245 0.29 -5.06 11.47
C GLY A 245 0.70 -6.52 11.64
N LEU A 246 1.33 -7.09 10.62
CA LEU A 246 1.86 -8.44 10.65
C LEU A 246 2.82 -8.65 11.83
N ALA A 247 3.83 -7.78 11.97
CA ALA A 247 4.85 -7.92 13.00
C ALA A 247 4.27 -7.84 14.41
N ALA A 248 3.34 -6.92 14.65
CA ALA A 248 2.79 -6.70 15.98
C ALA A 248 1.72 -7.73 16.38
N TYR A 249 0.82 -8.11 15.45
CA TYR A 249 -0.41 -8.86 15.76
C TYR A 249 -0.76 -9.95 14.73
N GLY A 250 0.14 -10.32 13.83
CA GLY A 250 -0.13 -11.33 12.81
C GLY A 250 -1.28 -10.95 11.89
N ALA A 251 -2.13 -11.93 11.55
CA ALA A 251 -3.28 -11.73 10.66
C ALA A 251 -4.25 -10.65 11.16
N ARG A 252 -4.47 -10.58 12.48
CA ARG A 252 -5.36 -9.57 13.08
C ARG A 252 -4.85 -8.16 12.87
N GLY A 253 -3.52 -7.94 12.97
CA GLY A 253 -2.91 -6.64 12.71
C GLY A 253 -2.99 -6.23 11.24
N VAL A 254 -2.82 -7.17 10.32
CA VAL A 254 -3.01 -6.94 8.88
C VAL A 254 -4.44 -6.50 8.58
N GLN A 255 -5.43 -7.23 9.12
CA GLN A 255 -6.85 -6.88 9.00
C GLN A 255 -7.11 -5.47 9.51
N GLN A 256 -6.67 -5.16 10.73
CA GLN A 256 -6.91 -3.86 11.37
C GLN A 256 -6.34 -2.69 10.56
N VAL A 257 -5.13 -2.82 10.03
CA VAL A 257 -4.52 -1.79 9.16
C VAL A 257 -5.37 -1.52 7.93
N LEU A 258 -5.85 -2.57 7.27
CA LEU A 258 -6.63 -2.43 6.04
C LEU A 258 -8.01 -1.84 6.32
N GLU A 259 -8.69 -2.29 7.38
CA GLU A 259 -9.99 -1.76 7.79
C GLU A 259 -9.90 -0.30 8.26
N GLN A 260 -8.84 0.09 8.96
CA GLN A 260 -8.58 1.49 9.32
C GLN A 260 -8.47 2.37 8.08
N LEU A 261 -7.67 1.96 7.09
CA LEU A 261 -7.49 2.72 5.84
C LEU A 261 -8.80 2.82 5.04
N GLN A 262 -9.60 1.75 5.01
CA GLN A 262 -10.91 1.74 4.35
C GLN A 262 -11.89 2.68 5.07
N SER A 263 -11.95 2.63 6.39
CA SER A 263 -12.83 3.48 7.20
C SER A 263 -12.44 4.95 7.11
N GLU A 264 -11.14 5.25 7.13
CA GLU A 264 -10.64 6.61 6.93
C GLU A 264 -10.96 7.13 5.52
N LEU A 265 -10.79 6.30 4.47
CA LEU A 265 -11.15 6.66 3.11
C LEU A 265 -12.65 7.00 3.00
N ALA A 266 -13.52 6.15 3.56
CA ALA A 266 -14.96 6.37 3.58
C ALA A 266 -15.31 7.71 4.26
N ARG A 267 -14.74 7.97 5.44
CA ARG A 267 -14.95 9.22 6.17
C ARG A 267 -14.49 10.44 5.36
N ASP A 268 -13.29 10.36 4.77
CA ASP A 268 -12.71 11.48 4.03
C ASP A 268 -13.48 11.74 2.72
N MET A 269 -14.01 10.69 2.06
CA MET A 269 -14.95 10.82 0.95
C MET A 269 -16.23 11.52 1.37
N ALA A 270 -16.84 11.12 2.49
CA ALA A 270 -18.04 11.76 3.02
C ALA A 270 -17.82 13.24 3.31
N MET A 271 -16.69 13.58 3.96
CA MET A 271 -16.31 14.97 4.25
C MET A 271 -16.08 15.80 2.99
N CYS A 272 -15.64 15.19 1.89
CA CYS A 272 -15.47 15.85 0.61
C CYS A 272 -16.74 15.91 -0.25
N GLY A 273 -17.85 15.32 0.20
CA GLY A 273 -19.09 15.22 -0.57
C GLY A 273 -18.99 14.26 -1.75
N LEU A 274 -18.22 13.18 -1.60
CA LEU A 274 -18.07 12.12 -2.60
C LEU A 274 -18.82 10.87 -2.17
N ARG A 275 -19.60 10.28 -3.07
CA ARG A 275 -20.35 9.04 -2.82
C ARG A 275 -19.60 7.81 -3.36
N THR A 276 -18.81 7.96 -4.40
CA THR A 276 -18.04 6.87 -5.02
C THR A 276 -16.59 7.28 -5.22
N CYS A 277 -15.67 6.32 -5.25
CA CYS A 277 -14.25 6.56 -5.55
C CYS A 277 -14.05 7.18 -6.94
N ALA A 278 -14.89 6.85 -7.91
CA ALA A 278 -14.83 7.38 -9.27
C ALA A 278 -15.09 8.90 -9.36
N GLN A 279 -15.78 9.47 -8.38
CA GLN A 279 -16.03 10.91 -8.31
C GLN A 279 -14.81 11.71 -7.85
N ALA A 280 -13.78 11.07 -7.30
CA ALA A 280 -12.55 11.73 -6.90
C ALA A 280 -11.78 12.18 -8.16
N THR A 281 -11.75 13.50 -8.39
CA THR A 281 -11.12 14.14 -9.56
C THR A 281 -10.22 15.29 -9.09
N PRO A 282 -9.31 15.82 -9.94
CA PRO A 282 -8.38 16.88 -9.55
C PRO A 282 -9.04 18.14 -8.98
N GLN A 283 -10.31 18.40 -9.27
CA GLN A 283 -11.06 19.54 -8.71
C GLN A 283 -11.25 19.48 -7.19
N TYR A 284 -11.15 18.29 -6.58
CA TYR A 284 -11.31 18.06 -5.14
C TYR A 284 -10.02 18.29 -4.35
N VAL A 285 -8.91 18.51 -5.03
CA VAL A 285 -7.61 18.73 -4.37
C VAL A 285 -6.95 20.02 -4.87
N LYS A 286 -6.07 20.57 -4.04
CA LYS A 286 -5.16 21.66 -4.39
C LYS A 286 -3.75 21.24 -4.03
N ILE A 287 -2.84 21.30 -4.99
CA ILE A 287 -1.41 21.09 -4.78
C ILE A 287 -0.78 22.46 -4.51
N HIS A 288 -0.15 22.60 -3.33
CA HIS A 288 0.61 23.79 -2.96
C HIS A 288 2.05 23.65 -3.45
N ARG A 289 2.51 24.60 -4.24
CA ARG A 289 3.92 24.67 -4.68
C ARG A 289 4.81 25.04 -3.48
N ARG A 290 6.07 24.64 -3.54
CA ARG A 290 7.09 25.07 -2.56
C ARG A 290 7.33 26.56 -2.66
#